data_0e738d84602a3c640182da24cd89c412
#
_entry.id   0e738d84602a3c640182da24cd89c412
#
_cell.length_a   1.000
_cell.length_b   1.000
_cell.length_c   1.000
_cell.angle_alpha   90.00
_cell.angle_beta   90.00
_cell.angle_gamma   90.00
#
_symmetry.space_group_name_H-M   'P 1'
#
loop_
_entity.id
_entity.type
_entity.pdbx_description
1 polymer ?
#
loop_
_entity_poly.entity_id
_entity_poly.type
_entity_poly.pdbx_seq_one_letter_code
_entity_poly.pdbx_strand_id
1 'polypeptide(L)'
;YNVDIYDKLPLPGGLMTFAIPQWRIPPERVVNGARELEEKFGVKIMLRTKIYAEEPVHEEGDDFAEKTISIEDLLKNYDALLIATGTWLSKIPRIPGAEAKEVTTALEYLYKWRIYEYGYTSKKPPIGKNIVVIGGGYSAVDAAEKALRTGAEVYLVYRRTIKEAPAGLYEIERIKREGVVFIELASPVEIITEDKTVKAIKFQKMTLGPPDETGRPKPIPIPGGEFTIEADLAIFATGESPTPPLKTTAAEKLGLKLNKDGSIAVNELMQTSIPKVFAAGDVVTGPSRIGPAIKSGLKAARSIHYWLSAKTGKLVSFSEVITQ
;
A
#
# COMPACT_ATOMS: atom_id res chain seq x y z
N TYR A 1 -6.13 -29.18 -3.18
CA TYR A 1 -6.44 -28.55 -1.90
C TYR A 1 -7.76 -27.77 -2.03
N ASN A 2 -8.51 -27.70 -0.92
CA ASN A 2 -9.62 -26.76 -0.80
C ASN A 2 -9.03 -25.40 -0.36
N VAL A 3 -9.38 -24.34 -1.09
CA VAL A 3 -8.84 -23.00 -0.84
C VAL A 3 -9.97 -22.03 -0.59
N ASP A 4 -9.91 -21.37 0.56
CA ASP A 4 -10.82 -20.30 0.96
C ASP A 4 -10.03 -18.99 1.03
N ILE A 5 -10.52 -17.93 0.38
CA ILE A 5 -9.93 -16.59 0.40
C ILE A 5 -10.90 -15.65 1.13
N TYR A 6 -10.37 -14.91 2.10
CA TYR A 6 -11.11 -13.88 2.83
C TYR A 6 -10.60 -12.51 2.44
N ASP A 7 -11.49 -11.64 2.02
CA ASP A 7 -11.17 -10.24 1.69
C ASP A 7 -12.20 -9.30 2.33
N LYS A 8 -11.74 -8.22 2.95
CA LYS A 8 -12.60 -7.21 3.57
C LYS A 8 -13.38 -6.37 2.55
N LEU A 9 -12.92 -6.32 1.32
CA LEU A 9 -13.48 -5.49 0.25
C LEU A 9 -14.68 -6.14 -0.44
N PRO A 10 -15.50 -5.36 -1.13
CA PRO A 10 -16.67 -5.86 -1.88
C PRO A 10 -16.33 -6.48 -3.23
N LEU A 11 -15.08 -6.33 -3.70
CA LEU A 11 -14.53 -6.95 -4.90
C LEU A 11 -13.13 -7.48 -4.59
N PRO A 12 -12.69 -8.57 -5.25
CA PRO A 12 -11.36 -9.12 -5.06
C PRO A 12 -10.27 -8.23 -5.65
N GLY A 13 -9.03 -8.41 -5.18
CA GLY A 13 -7.84 -7.80 -5.77
C GLY A 13 -7.22 -6.68 -4.95
N GLY A 14 -7.80 -6.34 -3.80
CA GLY A 14 -7.21 -5.38 -2.87
C GLY A 14 -6.88 -4.04 -3.53
N LEU A 15 -5.65 -3.54 -3.33
CA LEU A 15 -5.22 -2.24 -3.89
C LEU A 15 -5.21 -2.21 -5.43
N MET A 16 -5.05 -3.34 -6.13
CA MET A 16 -5.14 -3.38 -7.58
C MET A 16 -6.53 -2.95 -8.09
N THR A 17 -7.56 -3.29 -7.36
CA THR A 17 -8.96 -2.95 -7.69
C THR A 17 -9.35 -1.59 -7.10
N PHE A 18 -8.88 -1.26 -5.89
CA PHE A 18 -9.39 -0.13 -5.12
C PHE A 18 -8.46 1.09 -4.98
N ALA A 19 -7.20 1.01 -5.40
CA ALA A 19 -6.29 2.15 -5.33
C ALA A 19 -5.50 2.38 -6.63
N ILE A 20 -4.96 1.33 -7.26
CA ILE A 20 -4.23 1.49 -8.51
C ILE A 20 -5.17 2.00 -9.59
N PRO A 21 -4.82 3.09 -10.31
CA PRO A 21 -5.67 3.66 -11.34
C PRO A 21 -6.03 2.68 -12.46
N GLN A 22 -7.28 2.77 -12.95
CA GLN A 22 -7.79 1.86 -14.00
C GLN A 22 -7.02 1.95 -15.32
N TRP A 23 -6.37 3.07 -15.60
CA TRP A 23 -5.51 3.21 -16.79
C TRP A 23 -4.18 2.47 -16.67
N ARG A 24 -3.78 2.07 -15.45
CA ARG A 24 -2.65 1.15 -15.23
C ARG A 24 -3.09 -0.30 -15.27
N ILE A 25 -4.16 -0.62 -14.54
CA ILE A 25 -4.74 -1.97 -14.50
C ILE A 25 -6.24 -1.86 -14.57
N PRO A 26 -6.87 -2.34 -15.65
CA PRO A 26 -8.31 -2.43 -15.73
C PRO A 26 -8.86 -3.36 -14.64
N PRO A 27 -9.75 -2.88 -13.74
CA PRO A 27 -10.24 -3.68 -12.60
C PRO A 27 -10.95 -4.97 -13.04
N GLU A 28 -11.60 -4.94 -14.20
CA GLU A 28 -12.30 -6.10 -14.75
C GLU A 28 -11.37 -7.29 -14.97
N ARG A 29 -10.10 -7.06 -15.29
CA ARG A 29 -9.11 -8.15 -15.44
C ARG A 29 -8.85 -8.85 -14.11
N VAL A 30 -8.80 -8.08 -13.02
CA VAL A 30 -8.57 -8.62 -11.68
C VAL A 30 -9.79 -9.40 -11.21
N VAL A 31 -10.99 -8.82 -11.37
CA VAL A 31 -12.26 -9.46 -10.98
C VAL A 31 -12.52 -10.72 -11.80
N ASN A 32 -12.29 -10.68 -13.13
CA ASN A 32 -12.46 -11.85 -13.99
C ASN A 32 -11.46 -12.96 -13.66
N GLY A 33 -10.19 -12.60 -13.33
CA GLY A 33 -9.21 -13.59 -12.86
C GLY A 33 -9.65 -14.28 -11.56
N ALA A 34 -10.24 -13.55 -10.62
CA ALA A 34 -10.79 -14.13 -9.40
C ALA A 34 -11.97 -15.06 -9.69
N ARG A 35 -12.89 -14.67 -10.59
CA ARG A 35 -14.00 -15.52 -11.03
C ARG A 35 -13.51 -16.82 -11.69
N GLU A 36 -12.47 -16.76 -12.51
CA GLU A 36 -11.87 -17.96 -13.09
C GLU A 36 -11.30 -18.91 -12.02
N LEU A 37 -10.77 -18.39 -10.92
CA LEU A 37 -10.31 -19.24 -9.81
C LEU A 37 -11.49 -19.99 -9.16
N GLU A 38 -12.63 -19.32 -8.98
CA GLU A 38 -13.82 -19.96 -8.43
C GLU A 38 -14.36 -21.02 -9.40
N GLU A 39 -14.58 -20.68 -10.67
CA GLU A 39 -15.20 -21.53 -11.67
C GLU A 39 -14.33 -22.75 -12.07
N LYS A 40 -13.03 -22.52 -12.28
CA LYS A 40 -12.14 -23.57 -12.78
C LYS A 40 -11.49 -24.41 -11.69
N PHE A 41 -11.25 -23.83 -10.51
CA PHE A 41 -10.48 -24.48 -9.45
C PHE A 41 -11.26 -24.67 -8.16
N GLY A 42 -12.50 -24.21 -8.08
CA GLY A 42 -13.35 -24.36 -6.90
C GLY A 42 -12.86 -23.56 -5.68
N VAL A 43 -12.06 -22.52 -5.90
CA VAL A 43 -11.65 -21.59 -4.84
C VAL A 43 -12.91 -20.88 -4.34
N LYS A 44 -13.05 -20.71 -3.02
CA LYS A 44 -14.14 -19.93 -2.44
C LYS A 44 -13.60 -18.55 -2.02
N ILE A 45 -14.24 -17.49 -2.53
CA ILE A 45 -13.84 -16.12 -2.21
C ILE A 45 -14.93 -15.48 -1.34
N MET A 46 -14.63 -15.31 -0.05
CA MET A 46 -15.49 -14.66 0.93
C MET A 46 -15.13 -13.18 1.04
N LEU A 47 -15.82 -12.36 0.27
CA LEU A 47 -15.71 -10.91 0.29
C LEU A 47 -16.38 -10.32 1.54
N ARG A 48 -16.15 -9.03 1.81
CA ARG A 48 -16.71 -8.29 2.94
C ARG A 48 -16.43 -8.94 4.30
N THR A 49 -15.33 -9.69 4.38
CA THR A 49 -14.97 -10.45 5.57
C THR A 49 -13.57 -10.04 6.04
N LYS A 50 -13.50 -9.34 7.17
CA LYS A 50 -12.22 -8.93 7.78
C LYS A 50 -11.70 -9.98 8.75
N ILE A 51 -10.42 -10.32 8.62
CA ILE A 51 -9.70 -11.15 9.57
C ILE A 51 -8.98 -10.24 10.57
N TYR A 52 -9.05 -10.59 11.86
CA TYR A 52 -8.41 -9.83 12.94
C TYR A 52 -7.96 -10.75 14.09
N ALA A 53 -7.15 -10.19 14.99
CA ALA A 53 -6.86 -10.79 16.29
C ALA A 53 -7.04 -9.74 17.39
N GLU A 54 -7.74 -10.10 18.47
CA GLU A 54 -8.16 -9.27 19.61
C GLU A 54 -9.08 -8.10 19.18
N GLU A 55 -8.49 -7.01 18.68
CA GLU A 55 -9.23 -5.84 18.18
C GLU A 55 -8.76 -5.48 16.77
N PRO A 56 -9.68 -5.20 15.83
CA PRO A 56 -9.31 -4.77 14.50
C PRO A 56 -8.62 -3.39 14.54
N VAL A 57 -7.53 -3.27 13.78
CA VAL A 57 -6.96 -1.95 13.48
C VAL A 57 -7.76 -1.39 12.32
N HIS A 58 -8.29 -0.17 12.49
CA HIS A 58 -9.02 0.49 11.41
C HIS A 58 -8.06 0.88 10.27
N GLU A 59 -8.47 0.58 9.05
CA GLU A 59 -7.77 0.92 7.82
C GLU A 59 -8.76 1.13 6.67
N GLU A 60 -8.29 1.70 5.56
CA GLU A 60 -9.14 1.90 4.39
C GLU A 60 -9.78 0.59 3.92
N GLY A 61 -11.08 0.63 3.62
CA GLY A 61 -11.86 -0.52 3.18
C GLY A 61 -12.55 -1.31 4.28
N ASP A 62 -12.28 -1.02 5.55
CA ASP A 62 -12.93 -1.71 6.67
C ASP A 62 -14.44 -1.47 6.72
N ASP A 63 -14.89 -0.32 6.23
CA ASP A 63 -16.32 0.02 6.14
C ASP A 63 -17.14 -0.94 5.26
N PHE A 64 -16.46 -1.73 4.43
CA PHE A 64 -17.11 -2.77 3.63
C PHE A 64 -17.24 -4.11 4.35
N ALA A 65 -16.57 -4.30 5.48
CA ALA A 65 -16.60 -5.55 6.22
C ALA A 65 -17.97 -5.76 6.89
N GLU A 66 -18.69 -6.76 6.45
CA GLU A 66 -19.97 -7.18 7.05
C GLU A 66 -19.78 -8.30 8.08
N LYS A 67 -18.63 -8.99 8.00
CA LYS A 67 -18.25 -10.09 8.88
C LYS A 67 -16.81 -9.90 9.37
N THR A 68 -16.57 -10.36 10.58
CA THR A 68 -15.24 -10.45 11.17
C THR A 68 -14.99 -11.88 11.62
N ILE A 69 -13.79 -12.39 11.36
CA ILE A 69 -13.36 -13.74 11.78
C ILE A 69 -12.03 -13.60 12.49
N SER A 70 -11.87 -14.27 13.62
CA SER A 70 -10.60 -14.25 14.32
C SER A 70 -9.56 -15.13 13.63
N ILE A 71 -8.30 -14.72 13.67
CA ILE A 71 -7.19 -15.52 13.13
C ILE A 71 -7.05 -16.83 13.91
N GLU A 72 -7.40 -16.84 15.19
CA GLU A 72 -7.41 -18.04 16.04
C GLU A 72 -8.39 -19.10 15.52
N ASP A 73 -9.55 -18.67 15.01
CA ASP A 73 -10.53 -19.59 14.43
C ASP A 73 -10.03 -20.16 13.09
N LEU A 74 -9.36 -19.34 12.28
CA LEU A 74 -8.70 -19.84 11.07
C LEU A 74 -7.58 -20.84 11.43
N LEU A 75 -6.81 -20.55 12.45
CA LEU A 75 -5.76 -21.46 12.92
C LEU A 75 -6.29 -22.81 13.43
N LYS A 76 -7.52 -22.88 13.92
CA LYS A 76 -8.16 -24.15 14.33
C LYS A 76 -8.69 -24.93 13.13
N ASN A 77 -9.27 -24.24 12.16
CA ASN A 77 -10.09 -24.84 11.11
C ASN A 77 -9.34 -25.17 9.81
N TYR A 78 -8.14 -24.59 9.60
CA TYR A 78 -7.36 -24.77 8.37
C TYR A 78 -6.05 -25.49 8.62
N ASP A 79 -5.62 -26.31 7.66
CA ASP A 79 -4.34 -26.99 7.69
C ASP A 79 -3.15 -26.06 7.47
N ALA A 80 -3.32 -25.03 6.66
CA ALA A 80 -2.36 -23.96 6.45
C ALA A 80 -3.06 -22.62 6.25
N LEU A 81 -2.39 -21.54 6.60
CA LEU A 81 -2.87 -20.15 6.45
C LEU A 81 -1.82 -19.31 5.71
N LEU A 82 -2.25 -18.55 4.71
CA LEU A 82 -1.44 -17.55 4.03
C LEU A 82 -1.96 -16.15 4.35
N ILE A 83 -1.13 -15.30 4.96
CA ILE A 83 -1.42 -13.90 5.23
C ILE A 83 -0.87 -13.06 4.07
N ALA A 84 -1.75 -12.36 3.35
CA ALA A 84 -1.41 -11.52 2.20
C ALA A 84 -2.19 -10.19 2.22
N THR A 85 -2.30 -9.58 3.39
CA THR A 85 -3.13 -8.39 3.65
C THR A 85 -2.59 -7.08 3.09
N GLY A 86 -1.31 -7.04 2.67
CA GLY A 86 -0.71 -5.88 2.02
C GLY A 86 -0.36 -4.72 2.98
N THR A 87 -0.49 -3.49 2.47
CA THR A 87 -0.12 -2.24 3.16
C THR A 87 -1.23 -1.20 2.97
N TRP A 88 -2.05 -1.00 3.99
CA TRP A 88 -3.23 -0.11 3.92
C TRP A 88 -3.10 1.16 4.78
N LEU A 89 -2.02 1.28 5.58
CA LEU A 89 -1.77 2.45 6.41
C LEU A 89 -0.70 3.33 5.78
N SER A 90 -1.07 4.56 5.45
CA SER A 90 -0.14 5.56 4.94
C SER A 90 0.46 6.40 6.06
N LYS A 91 1.63 6.99 5.78
CA LYS A 91 2.37 7.83 6.71
C LYS A 91 2.22 9.30 6.32
N ILE A 92 1.79 10.13 7.27
CA ILE A 92 1.86 11.59 7.17
C ILE A 92 3.00 12.06 8.09
N PRO A 93 3.94 12.88 7.61
CA PRO A 93 4.98 13.46 8.47
C PRO A 93 4.37 14.32 9.58
N ARG A 94 5.00 14.30 10.75
CA ARG A 94 4.61 15.16 11.87
C ARG A 94 5.19 16.56 11.64
N ILE A 95 4.45 17.38 10.90
CA ILE A 95 4.76 18.79 10.68
C ILE A 95 3.55 19.64 11.08
N PRO A 96 3.76 20.92 11.49
CA PRO A 96 2.66 21.81 11.82
C PRO A 96 1.61 21.87 10.72
N GLY A 97 0.33 21.85 11.07
CA GLY A 97 -0.82 21.93 10.15
C GLY A 97 -1.16 20.64 9.40
N ALA A 98 -0.42 19.54 9.60
CA ALA A 98 -0.68 18.26 8.94
C ALA A 98 -2.00 17.59 9.37
N GLU A 99 -2.63 18.09 10.43
CA GLU A 99 -3.95 17.67 10.92
C GLU A 99 -5.13 18.39 10.22
N ALA A 100 -4.85 19.30 9.29
CA ALA A 100 -5.90 20.01 8.54
C ALA A 100 -6.73 19.05 7.68
N LYS A 101 -8.01 19.40 7.49
CA LYS A 101 -8.98 18.55 6.80
C LYS A 101 -8.61 18.27 5.32
N GLU A 102 -7.93 19.22 4.68
CA GLU A 102 -7.49 19.12 3.29
C GLU A 102 -6.09 18.48 3.18
N VAL A 103 -5.63 17.79 4.23
CA VAL A 103 -4.44 16.94 4.20
C VAL A 103 -4.89 15.49 4.11
N THR A 104 -4.38 14.76 3.14
CA THR A 104 -4.69 13.35 2.92
C THR A 104 -3.45 12.58 2.44
N THR A 105 -3.58 11.29 2.28
CA THR A 105 -2.51 10.45 1.70
C THR A 105 -2.85 10.03 0.28
N ALA A 106 -1.84 9.63 -0.50
CA ALA A 106 -2.04 9.15 -1.87
C ALA A 106 -2.96 7.92 -1.91
N LEU A 107 -2.77 6.99 -0.98
CA LEU A 107 -3.61 5.80 -0.88
C LEU A 107 -5.07 6.16 -0.59
N GLU A 108 -5.29 6.97 0.45
CA GLU A 108 -6.64 7.42 0.84
C GLU A 108 -7.32 8.19 -0.30
N TYR A 109 -6.59 9.10 -0.96
CA TYR A 109 -7.09 9.89 -2.09
C TYR A 109 -7.52 9.00 -3.25
N LEU A 110 -6.66 8.08 -3.68
CA LEU A 110 -6.94 7.15 -4.79
C LEU A 110 -8.08 6.18 -4.44
N TYR A 111 -8.08 5.65 -3.21
CA TYR A 111 -9.14 4.78 -2.71
C TYR A 111 -10.51 5.50 -2.69
N LYS A 112 -10.59 6.71 -2.13
CA LYS A 112 -11.83 7.50 -2.09
C LYS A 112 -12.36 7.81 -3.49
N TRP A 113 -11.49 8.12 -4.45
CA TRP A 113 -11.89 8.28 -5.84
C TRP A 113 -12.43 6.98 -6.42
N ARG A 114 -11.80 5.87 -6.12
CA ARG A 114 -12.23 4.56 -6.63
C ARG A 114 -13.60 4.15 -6.11
N ILE A 115 -13.85 4.27 -4.83
CA ILE A 115 -15.18 3.92 -4.25
C ILE A 115 -16.28 4.86 -4.74
N TYR A 116 -15.95 6.14 -5.02
CA TYR A 116 -16.87 7.07 -5.64
C TYR A 116 -17.18 6.68 -7.10
N GLU A 117 -16.17 6.38 -7.90
CA GLU A 117 -16.31 5.93 -9.31
C GLU A 117 -17.09 4.62 -9.44
N TYR A 118 -16.97 3.74 -8.46
CA TYR A 118 -17.73 2.49 -8.41
C TYR A 118 -19.16 2.66 -7.87
N GLY A 119 -19.54 3.84 -7.43
CA GLY A 119 -20.86 4.11 -6.85
C GLY A 119 -21.09 3.55 -5.45
N TYR A 120 -20.01 3.16 -4.75
CA TYR A 120 -20.10 2.74 -3.34
C TYR A 120 -20.33 3.90 -2.37
N THR A 121 -20.09 5.12 -2.81
CA THR A 121 -20.37 6.33 -2.05
C THR A 121 -20.84 7.45 -2.98
N SER A 122 -21.77 8.28 -2.52
CA SER A 122 -22.16 9.52 -3.19
C SER A 122 -21.25 10.69 -2.82
N LYS A 123 -20.39 10.52 -1.80
CA LYS A 123 -19.48 11.57 -1.33
C LYS A 123 -18.30 11.70 -2.29
N LYS A 124 -18.30 12.78 -3.06
CA LYS A 124 -17.18 13.10 -3.95
C LYS A 124 -15.91 13.37 -3.13
N PRO A 125 -14.76 12.80 -3.52
CA PRO A 125 -13.48 13.08 -2.87
C PRO A 125 -13.11 14.56 -2.95
N PRO A 126 -12.22 15.04 -2.07
CA PRO A 126 -11.79 16.43 -2.10
C PRO A 126 -11.13 16.76 -3.44
N ILE A 127 -11.49 17.94 -3.94
CA ILE A 127 -10.91 18.56 -5.13
C ILE A 127 -10.36 19.93 -4.73
N GLY A 128 -9.38 20.42 -5.44
CA GLY A 128 -8.80 21.74 -5.25
C GLY A 128 -8.44 22.35 -6.59
N LYS A 129 -8.19 23.64 -6.64
CA LYS A 129 -7.61 24.31 -7.79
C LYS A 129 -6.10 24.02 -7.85
N ASN A 130 -5.42 24.15 -6.70
CA ASN A 130 -3.99 23.90 -6.54
C ASN A 130 -3.79 22.68 -5.64
N ILE A 131 -3.30 21.59 -6.20
CA ILE A 131 -3.05 20.34 -5.46
C ILE A 131 -1.56 20.07 -5.40
N VAL A 132 -1.03 19.89 -4.19
CA VAL A 132 0.37 19.58 -3.98
C VAL A 132 0.49 18.12 -3.52
N VAL A 133 1.19 17.32 -4.32
CA VAL A 133 1.52 15.92 -4.01
C VAL A 133 2.96 15.83 -3.55
N ILE A 134 3.22 15.22 -2.39
CA ILE A 134 4.54 15.13 -1.78
C ILE A 134 5.03 13.68 -1.82
N GLY A 135 6.01 13.41 -2.68
CA GLY A 135 6.60 12.09 -2.85
C GLY A 135 7.23 11.88 -4.22
N GLY A 136 7.92 10.75 -4.42
CA GLY A 136 8.59 10.43 -5.69
C GLY A 136 8.35 8.99 -6.16
N GLY A 137 7.45 8.27 -5.52
CA GLY A 137 7.08 6.88 -5.86
C GLY A 137 5.90 6.80 -6.83
N TYR A 138 5.53 5.57 -7.20
CA TYR A 138 4.38 5.33 -8.09
C TYR A 138 3.07 5.86 -7.50
N SER A 139 2.84 5.71 -6.18
CA SER A 139 1.65 6.28 -5.52
C SER A 139 1.56 7.80 -5.69
N ALA A 140 2.72 8.50 -5.65
CA ALA A 140 2.77 9.95 -5.88
C ALA A 140 2.39 10.31 -7.34
N VAL A 141 2.95 9.58 -8.30
CA VAL A 141 2.63 9.76 -9.73
C VAL A 141 1.15 9.50 -10.00
N ASP A 142 0.61 8.43 -9.45
CA ASP A 142 -0.79 8.04 -9.63
C ASP A 142 -1.75 9.07 -9.00
N ALA A 143 -1.43 9.57 -7.81
CA ALA A 143 -2.21 10.61 -7.15
C ALA A 143 -2.14 11.94 -7.91
N ALA A 144 -0.94 12.33 -8.42
CA ALA A 144 -0.75 13.52 -9.22
C ALA A 144 -1.53 13.45 -10.56
N GLU A 145 -1.48 12.31 -11.25
CA GLU A 145 -2.24 12.10 -12.49
C GLU A 145 -3.75 12.13 -12.21
N LYS A 146 -4.21 11.49 -11.12
CA LYS A 146 -5.62 11.54 -10.73
C LYS A 146 -6.07 12.97 -10.41
N ALA A 147 -5.26 13.73 -9.68
CA ALA A 147 -5.52 15.13 -9.37
C ALA A 147 -5.60 15.98 -10.67
N LEU A 148 -4.65 15.81 -11.59
CA LEU A 148 -4.65 16.52 -12.88
C LEU A 148 -5.94 16.25 -13.68
N ARG A 149 -6.43 15.00 -13.67
CA ARG A 149 -7.69 14.62 -14.34
C ARG A 149 -8.94 15.24 -13.70
N THR A 150 -8.84 15.85 -12.54
CA THR A 150 -9.94 16.66 -11.95
C THR A 150 -9.96 18.09 -12.44
N GLY A 151 -8.98 18.50 -13.23
CA GLY A 151 -8.81 19.87 -13.74
C GLY A 151 -7.98 20.79 -12.84
N ALA A 152 -7.29 20.23 -11.83
CA ALA A 152 -6.44 21.00 -10.92
C ALA A 152 -5.08 21.34 -11.55
N GLU A 153 -4.47 22.42 -11.07
CA GLU A 153 -3.03 22.65 -11.18
C GLU A 153 -2.32 21.75 -10.17
N VAL A 154 -1.37 20.95 -10.64
CA VAL A 154 -0.75 19.92 -9.80
C VAL A 154 0.75 20.12 -9.71
N TYR A 155 1.24 20.19 -8.46
CA TYR A 155 2.65 20.22 -8.12
C TYR A 155 3.04 18.89 -7.50
N LEU A 156 4.02 18.19 -8.10
CA LEU A 156 4.63 17.01 -7.52
C LEU A 156 5.98 17.38 -6.94
N VAL A 157 6.10 17.35 -5.61
CA VAL A 157 7.29 17.81 -4.89
C VAL A 157 8.05 16.63 -4.31
N TYR A 158 9.35 16.54 -4.62
CA TYR A 158 10.20 15.45 -4.17
C TYR A 158 11.48 15.95 -3.49
N ARG A 159 11.85 15.31 -2.37
CA ARG A 159 13.00 15.71 -1.55
C ARG A 159 14.38 15.39 -2.14
N ARG A 160 14.45 14.63 -3.25
CA ARG A 160 15.67 14.31 -4.02
C ARG A 160 15.49 14.74 -5.47
N THR A 161 16.40 14.37 -6.35
CA THR A 161 16.24 14.65 -7.78
C THR A 161 15.41 13.55 -8.46
N ILE A 162 15.03 13.80 -9.71
CA ILE A 162 14.31 12.84 -10.55
C ILE A 162 15.05 11.49 -10.67
N LYS A 163 16.38 11.51 -10.59
CA LYS A 163 17.24 10.31 -10.69
C LYS A 163 17.02 9.34 -9.54
N GLU A 164 16.72 9.85 -8.35
CA GLU A 164 16.46 9.06 -7.15
C GLU A 164 14.98 8.77 -6.94
N ALA A 165 14.09 9.25 -7.84
CA ALA A 165 12.66 9.03 -7.72
C ALA A 165 12.31 7.52 -7.94
N PRO A 166 11.67 6.83 -6.96
CA PRO A 166 11.35 5.41 -7.10
C PRO A 166 10.41 5.09 -8.26
N ALA A 167 9.60 6.06 -8.71
CA ALA A 167 8.76 5.91 -9.90
C ALA A 167 9.58 5.80 -11.19
N GLY A 168 10.81 6.32 -11.18
CA GLY A 168 11.71 6.35 -12.33
C GLY A 168 11.50 7.53 -13.25
N LEU A 169 12.54 7.82 -14.02
CA LEU A 169 12.60 8.96 -14.94
C LEU A 169 11.42 8.98 -15.93
N TYR A 170 11.10 7.83 -16.51
CA TYR A 170 10.06 7.72 -17.53
C TYR A 170 8.70 8.18 -17.02
N GLU A 171 8.27 7.74 -15.84
CA GLU A 171 6.97 8.10 -15.27
C GLU A 171 6.89 9.59 -14.91
N ILE A 172 7.96 10.13 -14.31
CA ILE A 172 8.00 11.56 -13.97
C ILE A 172 7.97 12.43 -15.23
N GLU A 173 8.78 12.11 -16.25
CA GLU A 173 8.78 12.85 -17.50
C GLU A 173 7.45 12.72 -18.26
N ARG A 174 6.78 11.58 -18.13
CA ARG A 174 5.43 11.41 -18.71
C ARG A 174 4.44 12.37 -18.10
N ILE A 175 4.29 12.42 -16.79
CA ILE A 175 3.30 13.29 -16.13
C ILE A 175 3.64 14.77 -16.24
N LYS A 176 4.93 15.14 -16.33
CA LYS A 176 5.35 16.51 -16.63
C LYS A 176 4.82 16.97 -17.99
N ARG A 177 4.91 16.11 -19.03
CA ARG A 177 4.36 16.41 -20.36
C ARG A 177 2.83 16.52 -20.36
N GLU A 178 2.16 15.87 -19.41
CA GLU A 178 0.72 15.96 -19.21
C GLU A 178 0.30 17.23 -18.45
N GLY A 179 1.25 17.98 -17.85
CA GLY A 179 0.99 19.27 -17.21
C GLY A 179 1.29 19.31 -15.71
N VAL A 180 1.82 18.25 -15.10
CA VAL A 180 2.25 18.28 -13.69
C VAL A 180 3.56 19.05 -13.56
N VAL A 181 3.61 20.01 -12.64
CA VAL A 181 4.84 20.74 -12.29
C VAL A 181 5.64 19.90 -11.31
N PHE A 182 6.81 19.41 -11.74
CA PHE A 182 7.69 18.63 -10.88
C PHE A 182 8.76 19.52 -10.23
N ILE A 183 8.82 19.48 -8.90
CA ILE A 183 9.77 20.27 -8.09
C ILE A 183 10.69 19.30 -7.34
N GLU A 184 11.96 19.38 -7.65
CA GLU A 184 13.02 18.59 -7.02
C GLU A 184 13.59 19.27 -5.79
N LEU A 185 14.29 18.48 -4.97
CA LEU A 185 15.10 18.96 -3.85
C LEU A 185 14.29 19.89 -2.90
N ALA A 186 13.06 19.49 -2.57
CA ALA A 186 12.21 20.20 -1.64
C ALA A 186 11.50 19.24 -0.68
N SER A 187 11.48 19.57 0.60
CA SER A 187 10.83 18.81 1.66
C SER A 187 9.83 19.70 2.40
N PRO A 188 8.60 19.24 2.68
CA PRO A 188 7.61 20.04 3.39
C PRO A 188 8.05 20.20 4.85
N VAL A 189 7.84 21.40 5.41
CA VAL A 189 8.15 21.72 6.80
C VAL A 189 6.94 22.21 7.59
N GLU A 190 5.93 22.73 6.90
CA GLU A 190 4.70 23.25 7.52
C GLU A 190 3.57 23.28 6.49
N ILE A 191 2.36 22.96 6.93
CA ILE A 191 1.11 23.24 6.21
C ILE A 191 0.54 24.54 6.79
N ILE A 192 0.49 25.58 5.98
CA ILE A 192 -0.05 26.88 6.37
C ILE A 192 -1.56 26.82 6.24
N THR A 193 -2.25 27.08 7.34
CA THR A 193 -3.71 27.05 7.42
C THR A 193 -4.29 28.41 7.83
N GLU A 194 -5.48 28.73 7.32
CA GLU A 194 -6.32 29.81 7.79
C GLU A 194 -7.70 29.22 8.13
N ASP A 195 -8.20 29.47 9.33
CA ASP A 195 -9.44 28.87 9.82
C ASP A 195 -9.49 27.34 9.69
N LYS A 196 -8.35 26.68 9.96
CA LYS A 196 -8.13 25.23 9.81
C LYS A 196 -8.23 24.70 8.38
N THR A 197 -8.26 25.58 7.38
CA THR A 197 -8.26 25.23 5.96
C THR A 197 -6.87 25.43 5.38
N VAL A 198 -6.40 24.50 4.59
CA VAL A 198 -5.09 24.59 3.90
C VAL A 198 -5.08 25.76 2.93
N LYS A 199 -4.05 26.60 2.99
CA LYS A 199 -3.81 27.72 2.09
C LYS A 199 -2.53 27.59 1.30
N ALA A 200 -1.50 27.04 1.93
CA ALA A 200 -0.20 26.86 1.31
C ALA A 200 0.61 25.77 2.03
N ILE A 201 1.66 25.32 1.38
CA ILE A 201 2.65 24.44 2.00
C ILE A 201 4.02 25.11 1.95
N LYS A 202 4.65 25.22 3.10
CA LYS A 202 6.01 25.71 3.24
C LYS A 202 7.00 24.58 3.04
N PHE A 203 7.96 24.78 2.18
CA PHE A 203 9.01 23.85 1.83
C PHE A 203 10.38 24.38 2.20
N GLN A 204 11.29 23.46 2.52
CA GLN A 204 12.71 23.67 2.66
C GLN A 204 13.43 23.14 1.44
N LYS A 205 14.25 23.97 0.77
CA LYS A 205 15.16 23.52 -0.29
C LYS A 205 16.21 22.58 0.29
N MET A 206 16.51 21.53 -0.47
CA MET A 206 17.44 20.49 -0.08
C MET A 206 18.64 20.44 -1.02
N THR A 207 19.75 19.89 -0.54
CA THR A 207 20.87 19.40 -1.35
C THR A 207 21.08 17.93 -1.09
N LEU A 208 21.82 17.23 -1.94
CA LEU A 208 22.14 15.82 -1.78
C LEU A 208 23.47 15.66 -1.06
N GLY A 209 23.47 14.93 0.04
CA GLY A 209 24.64 14.52 0.79
C GLY A 209 25.05 13.07 0.52
N PRO A 210 25.94 12.50 1.35
CA PRO A 210 26.33 11.10 1.28
C PRO A 210 25.13 10.15 1.31
N PRO A 211 25.27 8.91 0.80
CA PRO A 211 24.19 7.92 0.83
C PRO A 211 23.69 7.64 2.25
N ASP A 212 22.38 7.46 2.39
CA ASP A 212 21.73 6.97 3.61
C ASP A 212 21.84 5.43 3.73
N GLU A 213 21.26 4.84 4.77
CA GLU A 213 21.25 3.39 5.01
C GLU A 213 20.63 2.57 3.86
N THR A 214 19.85 3.22 3.00
CA THR A 214 19.25 2.60 1.81
C THR A 214 20.12 2.73 0.56
N GLY A 215 21.31 3.31 0.68
CA GLY A 215 22.24 3.57 -0.44
C GLY A 215 21.84 4.76 -1.32
N ARG A 216 20.82 5.54 -0.96
CA ARG A 216 20.39 6.73 -1.73
C ARG A 216 20.95 8.02 -1.12
N PRO A 217 21.30 9.02 -1.95
CA PRO A 217 21.78 10.31 -1.44
C PRO A 217 20.84 10.90 -0.37
N LYS A 218 21.39 11.26 0.79
CA LYS A 218 20.61 11.84 1.90
C LYS A 218 20.22 13.28 1.58
N PRO A 219 18.93 13.66 1.62
CA PRO A 219 18.55 15.07 1.48
C PRO A 219 19.00 15.86 2.72
N ILE A 220 19.70 16.96 2.49
CA ILE A 220 20.22 17.86 3.51
C ILE A 220 19.58 19.24 3.31
N PRO A 221 18.98 19.88 4.35
CA PRO A 221 18.37 21.19 4.21
C PRO A 221 19.43 22.28 3.93
N ILE A 222 19.09 23.21 3.03
CA ILE A 222 19.88 24.40 2.74
C ILE A 222 19.39 25.52 3.65
N PRO A 223 20.21 26.05 4.59
CA PRO A 223 19.79 27.14 5.47
C PRO A 223 19.26 28.35 4.69
N GLY A 224 18.14 28.92 5.12
CA GLY A 224 17.49 30.06 4.45
C GLY A 224 16.83 29.73 3.10
N GLY A 225 16.77 28.47 2.73
CA GLY A 225 16.18 28.02 1.47
C GLY A 225 14.66 27.71 1.55
N GLU A 226 13.92 28.40 2.41
CA GLU A 226 12.48 28.22 2.54
C GLU A 226 11.71 28.89 1.40
N PHE A 227 10.61 28.27 0.97
CA PHE A 227 9.68 28.84 0.01
C PHE A 227 8.27 28.23 0.21
N THR A 228 7.27 28.84 -0.38
CA THR A 228 5.86 28.47 -0.20
C THR A 228 5.22 28.20 -1.54
N ILE A 229 4.33 27.20 -1.57
CA ILE A 229 3.46 26.87 -2.70
C ILE A 229 2.02 26.99 -2.21
N GLU A 230 1.19 27.78 -2.90
CA GLU A 230 -0.24 27.82 -2.63
C GLU A 230 -0.89 26.45 -2.88
N ALA A 231 -1.76 26.03 -1.99
CA ALA A 231 -2.42 24.75 -2.08
C ALA A 231 -3.79 24.76 -1.42
N ASP A 232 -4.76 24.12 -2.07
CA ASP A 232 -6.07 23.83 -1.50
C ASP A 232 -6.15 22.40 -0.95
N LEU A 233 -5.24 21.51 -1.38
CA LEU A 233 -5.17 20.12 -0.99
C LEU A 233 -3.72 19.66 -0.94
N ALA A 234 -3.32 19.02 0.16
CA ALA A 234 -2.03 18.39 0.34
C ALA A 234 -2.17 16.86 0.33
N ILE A 235 -1.44 16.19 -0.56
CA ILE A 235 -1.47 14.72 -0.70
C ILE A 235 -0.10 14.16 -0.38
N PHE A 236 0.03 13.44 0.73
CA PHE A 236 1.28 12.79 1.13
C PHE A 236 1.39 11.40 0.52
N ALA A 237 2.45 11.16 -0.24
CA ALA A 237 2.85 9.87 -0.81
C ALA A 237 4.22 9.47 -0.24
N THR A 238 4.33 9.48 1.09
CA THR A 238 5.58 9.31 1.85
C THR A 238 5.81 7.88 2.32
N GLY A 239 5.05 6.94 1.79
CA GLY A 239 5.12 5.51 2.03
C GLY A 239 3.95 4.98 2.87
N GLU A 240 3.72 3.71 2.72
CA GLU A 240 2.72 2.93 3.43
C GLU A 240 3.40 2.02 4.47
N SER A 241 2.63 1.47 5.40
CA SER A 241 3.07 0.49 6.39
C SER A 241 2.38 -0.85 6.17
N PRO A 242 3.09 -1.97 6.40
CA PRO A 242 2.48 -3.28 6.44
C PRO A 242 1.29 -3.33 7.40
N THR A 243 0.23 -4.02 7.00
CA THR A 243 -0.99 -4.16 7.80
C THR A 243 -1.30 -5.64 8.02
N PRO A 244 -0.55 -6.31 8.91
CA PRO A 244 -0.94 -7.63 9.37
C PRO A 244 -2.31 -7.55 10.07
N PRO A 245 -3.12 -8.63 10.04
CA PRO A 245 -4.49 -8.59 10.57
C PRO A 245 -4.55 -8.58 12.11
N LEU A 246 -3.52 -8.09 12.77
CA LEU A 246 -3.37 -8.12 14.24
C LEU A 246 -2.43 -7.02 14.73
N LYS A 247 -2.67 -6.53 15.93
CA LYS A 247 -1.75 -5.64 16.63
C LYS A 247 -0.50 -6.39 17.12
N THR A 248 0.57 -5.66 17.42
CA THR A 248 1.83 -6.24 17.92
C THR A 248 1.62 -7.10 19.16
N THR A 249 0.80 -6.66 20.12
CA THR A 249 0.48 -7.41 21.34
C THR A 249 -0.21 -8.74 21.06
N ALA A 250 -1.15 -8.76 20.09
CA ALA A 250 -1.81 -9.98 19.66
C ALA A 250 -0.87 -10.91 18.89
N ALA A 251 0.04 -10.33 18.09
CA ALA A 251 1.08 -11.09 17.41
C ALA A 251 1.97 -11.85 18.42
N GLU A 252 2.43 -11.16 19.46
CA GLU A 252 3.24 -11.74 20.52
C GLU A 252 2.51 -12.89 21.24
N LYS A 253 1.23 -12.72 21.58
CA LYS A 253 0.41 -13.78 22.22
C LYS A 253 0.25 -15.02 21.34
N LEU A 254 0.11 -14.83 20.03
CA LEU A 254 0.02 -15.91 19.05
C LEU A 254 1.38 -16.54 18.73
N GLY A 255 2.48 -15.94 19.16
CA GLY A 255 3.84 -16.33 18.78
C GLY A 255 4.23 -15.93 17.36
N LEU A 256 3.52 -14.97 16.73
CA LEU A 256 3.86 -14.43 15.41
C LEU A 256 4.90 -13.32 15.56
N LYS A 257 6.07 -13.52 14.96
CA LYS A 257 7.15 -12.50 14.97
C LYS A 257 6.90 -11.43 13.91
N LEU A 258 7.00 -10.18 14.34
CA LEU A 258 7.01 -9.01 13.46
C LEU A 258 8.41 -8.38 13.43
N ASN A 259 8.75 -7.76 12.29
CA ASN A 259 9.93 -6.92 12.15
C ASN A 259 9.70 -5.53 12.79
N LYS A 260 10.74 -4.73 12.93
CA LYS A 260 10.67 -3.37 13.53
C LYS A 260 9.72 -2.42 12.78
N ASP A 261 9.51 -2.63 11.50
CA ASP A 261 8.63 -1.83 10.65
C ASP A 261 7.15 -2.30 10.67
N GLY A 262 6.85 -3.35 11.45
CA GLY A 262 5.53 -3.95 11.56
C GLY A 262 5.23 -5.04 10.51
N SER A 263 6.15 -5.33 9.59
CA SER A 263 6.00 -6.41 8.62
C SER A 263 6.11 -7.78 9.29
N ILE A 264 5.50 -8.81 8.69
CA ILE A 264 5.57 -10.17 9.19
C ILE A 264 6.94 -10.77 8.88
N ALA A 265 7.64 -11.26 9.91
CA ALA A 265 8.90 -11.96 9.73
C ALA A 265 8.67 -13.38 9.17
N VAL A 266 9.36 -13.70 8.06
CA VAL A 266 9.31 -15.01 7.41
C VAL A 266 10.72 -15.55 7.15
N ASN A 267 10.81 -16.87 7.03
CA ASN A 267 12.04 -17.54 6.57
C ASN A 267 12.08 -17.57 5.02
N GLU A 268 13.10 -18.23 4.46
CA GLU A 268 13.26 -18.38 2.99
C GLU A 268 12.09 -19.10 2.32
N LEU A 269 11.30 -19.89 3.04
CA LEU A 269 10.10 -20.57 2.56
C LEU A 269 8.82 -19.74 2.75
N MET A 270 8.92 -18.45 3.03
CA MET A 270 7.77 -17.59 3.33
C MET A 270 6.96 -18.06 4.55
N GLN A 271 7.52 -18.94 5.37
CA GLN A 271 6.90 -19.45 6.60
C GLN A 271 7.20 -18.51 7.75
N THR A 272 6.19 -18.22 8.55
CA THR A 272 6.31 -17.38 9.75
C THR A 272 6.87 -18.19 10.93
N SER A 273 6.93 -17.58 12.12
CA SER A 273 7.26 -18.27 13.37
C SER A 273 6.20 -19.29 13.82
N ILE A 274 5.01 -19.29 13.22
CA ILE A 274 3.95 -20.28 13.48
C ILE A 274 3.99 -21.32 12.34
N PRO A 275 4.22 -22.62 12.63
CA PRO A 275 4.56 -23.64 11.61
C PRO A 275 3.61 -23.75 10.43
N LYS A 276 2.29 -23.54 10.61
CA LYS A 276 1.29 -23.64 9.55
C LYS A 276 0.88 -22.29 8.95
N VAL A 277 1.54 -21.19 9.36
CA VAL A 277 1.25 -19.84 8.89
C VAL A 277 2.38 -19.36 7.98
N PHE A 278 2.01 -18.91 6.82
CA PHE A 278 2.86 -18.32 5.79
C PHE A 278 2.41 -16.87 5.56
N ALA A 279 3.30 -16.04 5.04
CA ALA A 279 2.95 -14.68 4.65
C ALA A 279 3.65 -14.28 3.35
N ALA A 280 3.02 -13.42 2.55
CA ALA A 280 3.56 -12.99 1.27
C ALA A 280 3.05 -11.60 0.87
N GLY A 281 3.70 -10.99 -0.11
CA GLY A 281 3.39 -9.64 -0.59
C GLY A 281 3.86 -8.56 0.35
N ASP A 282 3.23 -7.39 0.22
CA ASP A 282 3.68 -6.17 0.88
C ASP A 282 3.56 -6.23 2.42
N VAL A 283 2.77 -7.13 2.98
CA VAL A 283 2.74 -7.37 4.44
C VAL A 283 4.05 -7.94 4.97
N VAL A 284 4.89 -8.51 4.08
CA VAL A 284 6.23 -9.06 4.39
C VAL A 284 7.34 -8.09 3.96
N THR A 285 7.25 -7.57 2.74
CA THR A 285 8.35 -6.81 2.11
C THR A 285 8.22 -5.28 2.29
N GLY A 286 7.13 -4.82 2.86
CA GLY A 286 6.72 -3.40 2.75
C GLY A 286 6.17 -3.09 1.35
N PRO A 287 5.76 -1.83 1.11
CA PRO A 287 5.16 -1.43 -0.17
C PRO A 287 6.06 -1.73 -1.35
N SER A 288 5.54 -2.44 -2.33
CA SER A 288 6.31 -2.87 -3.50
C SER A 288 5.50 -2.76 -4.80
N ARG A 289 6.00 -3.33 -5.88
CA ARG A 289 5.28 -3.45 -7.15
C ARG A 289 4.54 -4.79 -7.21
N ILE A 290 3.51 -4.86 -8.07
CA ILE A 290 2.67 -6.04 -8.25
C ILE A 290 3.49 -7.30 -8.57
N GLY A 291 4.51 -7.21 -9.44
CA GLY A 291 5.35 -8.35 -9.81
C GLY A 291 6.04 -9.02 -8.62
N PRO A 292 6.79 -8.29 -7.78
CA PRO A 292 7.36 -8.84 -6.55
C PRO A 292 6.32 -9.44 -5.58
N ALA A 293 5.16 -8.80 -5.42
CA ALA A 293 4.08 -9.32 -4.57
C ALA A 293 3.56 -10.66 -5.09
N ILE A 294 3.28 -10.78 -6.41
CA ILE A 294 2.86 -12.04 -7.03
C ILE A 294 3.95 -13.10 -6.89
N LYS A 295 5.23 -12.75 -7.16
CA LYS A 295 6.36 -13.69 -7.03
C LYS A 295 6.44 -14.27 -5.61
N SER A 296 6.30 -13.45 -4.59
CA SER A 296 6.33 -13.92 -3.20
C SER A 296 5.13 -14.80 -2.86
N GLY A 297 3.93 -14.48 -3.38
CA GLY A 297 2.73 -15.30 -3.25
C GLY A 297 2.87 -16.68 -3.87
N LEU A 298 3.43 -16.76 -5.09
CA LEU A 298 3.73 -18.04 -5.76
C LEU A 298 4.75 -18.86 -4.96
N LYS A 299 5.78 -18.21 -4.40
CA LYS A 299 6.75 -18.86 -3.54
C LYS A 299 6.09 -19.42 -2.28
N ALA A 300 5.24 -18.64 -1.62
CA ALA A 300 4.49 -19.09 -0.44
C ALA A 300 3.56 -20.28 -0.77
N ALA A 301 2.85 -20.24 -1.90
CA ALA A 301 1.98 -21.33 -2.32
C ALA A 301 2.72 -22.64 -2.52
N ARG A 302 3.89 -22.60 -3.16
CA ARG A 302 4.78 -23.77 -3.32
C ARG A 302 5.27 -24.29 -1.97
N SER A 303 5.66 -23.39 -1.08
CA SER A 303 6.12 -23.75 0.28
C SER A 303 5.01 -24.38 1.11
N ILE A 304 3.78 -23.90 0.99
CA ILE A 304 2.60 -24.52 1.61
C ILE A 304 2.37 -25.93 1.05
N HIS A 305 2.44 -26.08 -0.29
CA HIS A 305 2.33 -27.38 -0.92
C HIS A 305 3.38 -28.38 -0.39
N TYR A 306 4.65 -27.97 -0.33
CA TYR A 306 5.74 -28.78 0.23
C TYR A 306 5.45 -29.16 1.69
N TRP A 307 5.08 -28.20 2.53
CA TRP A 307 4.81 -28.42 3.95
C TRP A 307 3.64 -29.39 4.18
N LEU A 308 2.53 -29.23 3.46
CA LEU A 308 1.37 -30.12 3.53
C LEU A 308 1.70 -31.54 3.02
N SER A 309 2.46 -31.65 1.94
CA SER A 309 2.88 -32.93 1.36
C SER A 309 3.78 -33.71 2.31
N ALA A 310 4.74 -33.03 2.96
CA ALA A 310 5.60 -33.65 3.98
C ALA A 310 4.78 -34.17 5.17
N LYS A 311 3.76 -33.42 5.61
CA LYS A 311 2.87 -33.83 6.70
C LYS A 311 2.05 -35.09 6.37
N THR A 312 1.72 -35.30 5.09
CA THR A 312 0.96 -36.46 4.60
C THR A 312 1.83 -37.63 4.14
N GLY A 313 3.17 -37.55 4.31
CA GLY A 313 4.11 -38.60 3.91
C GLY A 313 4.36 -38.65 2.38
N LYS A 314 3.88 -37.67 1.61
CA LYS A 314 4.18 -37.53 0.19
C LYS A 314 5.49 -36.76 0.01
N LEU A 315 6.52 -37.42 -0.54
CA LEU A 315 7.82 -36.78 -0.83
C LEU A 315 7.67 -35.86 -2.05
N VAL A 316 7.77 -34.57 -1.83
CA VAL A 316 7.98 -33.54 -2.89
C VAL A 316 9.41 -33.03 -2.71
N SER A 317 10.18 -32.92 -3.81
CA SER A 317 11.58 -32.48 -3.70
C SER A 317 11.64 -30.98 -3.38
N PHE A 318 12.53 -30.60 -2.48
CA PHE A 318 12.76 -29.21 -2.09
C PHE A 318 13.21 -28.34 -3.27
N SER A 319 13.94 -28.91 -4.25
CA SER A 319 14.35 -28.26 -5.48
C SER A 319 13.19 -27.79 -6.34
N GLU A 320 12.05 -28.48 -6.34
CA GLU A 320 10.85 -28.08 -7.09
C GLU A 320 10.16 -26.83 -6.51
N VAL A 321 10.45 -26.49 -5.25
CA VAL A 321 9.87 -25.33 -4.57
C VAL A 321 10.65 -24.02 -4.84
N ILE A 322 11.98 -24.13 -5.07
CA ILE A 322 12.88 -22.95 -5.11
C ILE A 322 13.27 -22.54 -6.55
N THR A 323 13.32 -23.48 -7.49
CA THR A 323 13.95 -23.29 -8.81
C THR A 323 13.04 -22.78 -9.93
N GLN A 324 11.80 -22.44 -9.67
CA GLN A 324 10.91 -21.83 -10.68
C GLN A 324 10.51 -20.42 -10.17
#